data_ad7679108e0d2e7b830e843b07d18b9b
#
_entry.id   ad7679108e0d2e7b830e843b07d18b9b
#
_cell.length_a   1.000
_cell.length_b   1.000
_cell.length_c   1.000
_cell.angle_alpha   90.00
_cell.angle_beta   90.00
_cell.angle_gamma   90.00
#
_symmetry.space_group_name_H-M   'P 1'
#
loop_
_entity.id
_entity.type
_entity.pdbx_description
1 polymer ?
#
loop_
_entity_poly.entity_id
_entity_poly.type
_entity_poly.pdbx_seq_one_letter_code
_entity_poly.pdbx_strand_id
1 'polypeptide(L)'
;NVMYRENLFWLKKRFRNSDDENIREIYFSALPDTLVWRNPLGFNEDMVNNYLRHPAFNNHPVVGVSWVQARDFSKWRTNRVNEKILLDRGFLNEEAINEIYNDSSNIYGFNTLTYLKSPKSTYGGNLTNLIEGTISADEENPEYASIETGLLVPEYRLPTEAEWEYAALGLQEIREGNLYRGKKKYPWSGEYTRSQQKKNLGDQLANFKLGRGDYGGIAGWSESGSGITTSSRAYPPNSFGLYGMAGNVSEWVADVYRPIIDEDANDFNYFRGNIYSKPLISEDGSVTTINKENFKEQFT
;
A
#
# COMPACT_ATOMS: atom_id res chain seq x y z
N ASN A 1 -5.07 -0.29 -10.17
CA ASN A 1 -4.96 0.96 -10.96
C ASN A 1 -5.94 2.05 -10.52
N VAL A 2 -7.21 1.71 -10.25
CA VAL A 2 -8.22 2.74 -9.92
C VAL A 2 -7.82 3.59 -8.70
N MET A 3 -7.42 2.95 -7.61
CA MET A 3 -7.02 3.66 -6.39
C MET A 3 -5.77 4.53 -6.58
N TYR A 4 -4.82 4.04 -7.38
CA TYR A 4 -3.63 4.83 -7.70
C TYR A 4 -3.96 6.04 -8.58
N ARG A 5 -4.92 5.91 -9.51
CA ARG A 5 -5.43 7.06 -10.29
C ARG A 5 -6.15 8.09 -9.43
N GLU A 6 -6.87 7.67 -8.39
CA GLU A 6 -7.48 8.59 -7.42
C GLU A 6 -6.41 9.40 -6.70
N ASN A 7 -5.32 8.77 -6.27
CA ASN A 7 -4.16 9.46 -5.71
C ASN A 7 -3.57 10.47 -6.71
N LEU A 8 -3.31 10.04 -7.96
CA LEU A 8 -2.77 10.92 -8.98
C LEU A 8 -3.71 12.09 -9.31
N PHE A 9 -5.02 11.86 -9.33
CA PHE A 9 -6.01 12.90 -9.55
C PHE A 9 -5.99 13.93 -8.42
N TRP A 10 -5.91 13.47 -7.18
CA TRP A 10 -5.82 14.30 -6.00
C TRP A 10 -4.54 15.15 -6.02
N LEU A 11 -3.38 14.55 -6.28
CA LEU A 11 -2.09 15.23 -6.40
C LEU A 11 -2.10 16.23 -7.56
N LYS A 12 -2.67 15.86 -8.71
CA LYS A 12 -2.79 16.75 -9.86
C LYS A 12 -3.59 18.01 -9.54
N LYS A 13 -4.72 17.85 -8.86
CA LYS A 13 -5.58 18.99 -8.49
C LYS A 13 -4.85 19.97 -7.59
N ARG A 14 -3.97 19.47 -6.70
CA ARG A 14 -3.29 20.29 -5.69
C ARG A 14 -1.95 20.86 -6.14
N PHE A 15 -1.15 20.06 -6.80
CA PHE A 15 0.28 20.37 -6.96
C PHE A 15 0.71 20.69 -8.40
N ARG A 16 0.02 20.17 -9.40
CA ARG A 16 0.45 20.31 -10.79
C ARG A 16 0.62 21.76 -11.27
N ASN A 17 -0.23 22.65 -10.83
CA ASN A 17 -0.29 24.05 -11.27
C ASN A 17 0.30 25.01 -10.25
N SER A 18 1.06 24.53 -9.26
CA SER A 18 1.75 25.41 -8.30
C SER A 18 2.85 26.20 -9.01
N ASP A 19 3.04 27.45 -8.59
CA ASP A 19 4.15 28.28 -9.06
C ASP A 19 5.49 27.82 -8.47
N ASP A 20 5.47 27.13 -7.31
CA ASP A 20 6.64 26.52 -6.71
C ASP A 20 7.01 25.21 -7.40
N GLU A 21 8.27 25.13 -7.90
CA GLU A 21 8.79 24.00 -8.63
C GLU A 21 8.89 22.74 -7.75
N ASN A 22 9.29 22.88 -6.49
CA ASN A 22 9.38 21.76 -5.55
C ASN A 22 8.00 21.13 -5.30
N ILE A 23 6.96 21.95 -5.25
CA ILE A 23 5.59 21.49 -5.06
C ILE A 23 5.09 20.75 -6.31
N ARG A 24 5.42 21.25 -7.51
CA ARG A 24 5.07 20.55 -8.77
C ARG A 24 5.75 19.20 -8.88
N GLU A 25 6.99 19.07 -8.40
CA GLU A 25 7.73 17.82 -8.40
C GLU A 25 7.00 16.71 -7.64
N ILE A 26 6.24 17.01 -6.59
CA ILE A 26 5.45 16.03 -5.84
C ILE A 26 4.48 15.28 -6.76
N TYR A 27 3.82 15.99 -7.67
CA TYR A 27 2.94 15.34 -8.65
C TYR A 27 3.71 14.51 -9.67
N PHE A 28 4.79 15.06 -10.22
CA PHE A 28 5.56 14.37 -11.25
C PHE A 28 6.29 13.15 -10.70
N SER A 29 6.81 13.22 -9.47
CA SER A 29 7.47 12.10 -8.81
C SER A 29 6.52 10.94 -8.47
N ALA A 30 5.20 11.21 -8.37
CA ALA A 30 4.20 10.18 -8.14
C ALA A 30 3.74 9.46 -9.42
N LEU A 31 4.10 9.96 -10.61
CA LEU A 31 3.71 9.31 -11.88
C LEU A 31 4.46 7.98 -12.06
N PRO A 32 3.74 6.88 -12.33
CA PRO A 32 4.40 5.61 -12.60
C PRO A 32 5.13 5.65 -13.94
N ASP A 33 6.22 4.93 -14.04
CA ASP A 33 6.93 4.74 -15.31
C ASP A 33 6.12 3.82 -16.23
N THR A 34 5.49 4.39 -17.22
CA THR A 34 4.73 3.63 -18.23
C THR A 34 5.61 2.96 -19.28
N LEU A 35 6.89 3.36 -19.38
CA LEU A 35 7.82 2.80 -20.36
C LEU A 35 8.25 1.36 -20.01
N VAL A 36 7.98 0.90 -18.78
CA VAL A 36 8.18 -0.51 -18.38
C VAL A 36 7.46 -1.51 -19.29
N TRP A 37 6.43 -1.06 -20.02
CA TRP A 37 5.71 -1.88 -20.98
C TRP A 37 6.44 -2.04 -22.32
N ARG A 38 7.41 -1.20 -22.62
CA ARG A 38 8.16 -1.29 -23.86
C ARG A 38 9.05 -2.52 -23.88
N ASN A 39 8.88 -3.32 -24.91
CA ASN A 39 9.74 -4.46 -25.20
C ASN A 39 10.37 -4.27 -26.59
N PRO A 40 11.71 -4.38 -26.72
CA PRO A 40 12.38 -4.25 -28.03
C PRO A 40 11.89 -5.24 -29.10
N LEU A 41 11.34 -6.37 -28.67
CA LEU A 41 10.87 -7.44 -29.54
C LEU A 41 9.34 -7.54 -29.60
N GLY A 42 8.61 -6.63 -28.97
CA GLY A 42 7.15 -6.67 -28.93
C GLY A 42 6.53 -5.28 -29.06
N PHE A 43 5.43 -5.18 -29.79
CA PHE A 43 4.66 -3.95 -29.93
C PHE A 43 3.68 -3.83 -28.75
N ASN A 44 4.07 -3.08 -27.72
CA ASN A 44 3.27 -2.86 -26.50
C ASN A 44 2.91 -1.38 -26.27
N GLU A 45 2.92 -0.55 -27.31
CA GLU A 45 2.62 0.88 -27.16
C GLU A 45 1.19 1.14 -26.65
N ASP A 46 0.25 0.27 -26.96
CA ASP A 46 -1.10 0.35 -26.40
C ASP A 46 -1.11 0.23 -24.86
N MET A 47 -0.24 -0.62 -24.31
CA MET A 47 -0.10 -0.77 -22.86
C MET A 47 0.59 0.45 -22.22
N VAL A 48 1.62 1.01 -22.88
CA VAL A 48 2.27 2.25 -22.45
C VAL A 48 1.26 3.38 -22.29
N ASN A 49 0.37 3.52 -23.24
CA ASN A 49 -0.58 4.63 -23.28
C ASN A 49 -1.84 4.38 -22.46
N ASN A 50 -2.34 3.16 -22.41
CA ASN A 50 -3.69 2.86 -21.94
C ASN A 50 -3.74 2.09 -20.61
N TYR A 51 -2.72 1.33 -20.24
CA TYR A 51 -2.81 0.44 -19.09
C TYR A 51 -3.24 1.13 -17.80
N LEU A 52 -2.64 2.27 -17.48
CA LEU A 52 -3.01 3.01 -16.27
C LEU A 52 -4.38 3.69 -16.38
N ARG A 53 -4.80 4.07 -17.58
CA ARG A 53 -5.93 4.99 -17.82
C ARG A 53 -7.21 4.29 -18.22
N HIS A 54 -7.11 3.19 -18.96
CA HIS A 54 -8.29 2.53 -19.53
C HIS A 54 -9.10 1.77 -18.47
N PRO A 55 -10.43 1.88 -18.46
CA PRO A 55 -11.31 1.24 -17.48
C PRO A 55 -11.17 -0.28 -17.38
N ALA A 56 -10.81 -0.96 -18.47
CA ALA A 56 -10.59 -2.41 -18.48
C ALA A 56 -9.53 -2.86 -17.45
N PHE A 57 -8.56 -2.00 -17.14
CA PHE A 57 -7.50 -2.29 -16.19
C PHE A 57 -7.75 -1.74 -14.77
N ASN A 58 -8.97 -1.30 -14.45
CA ASN A 58 -9.28 -0.73 -13.14
C ASN A 58 -8.90 -1.65 -11.98
N ASN A 59 -9.21 -2.94 -12.10
CA ASN A 59 -8.96 -3.95 -11.08
C ASN A 59 -7.62 -4.67 -11.26
N HIS A 60 -6.80 -4.26 -12.22
CA HIS A 60 -5.45 -4.77 -12.41
C HIS A 60 -4.46 -4.05 -11.48
N PRO A 61 -3.32 -4.67 -11.15
CA PRO A 61 -2.29 -4.02 -10.35
C PRO A 61 -1.75 -2.77 -11.02
N VAL A 62 -1.23 -1.84 -10.25
CA VAL A 62 -0.41 -0.76 -10.80
C VAL A 62 0.98 -1.32 -11.12
N VAL A 63 1.58 -0.86 -12.23
CA VAL A 63 2.89 -1.30 -12.70
C VAL A 63 3.76 -0.08 -12.97
N GLY A 64 5.07 -0.22 -12.82
CA GLY A 64 6.02 0.88 -13.04
C GLY A 64 6.10 1.85 -11.87
N VAL A 65 5.78 1.41 -10.66
CA VAL A 65 5.92 2.18 -9.43
C VAL A 65 7.20 1.80 -8.68
N SER A 66 7.90 2.80 -8.16
CA SER A 66 9.05 2.60 -7.28
C SER A 66 8.60 2.28 -5.85
N TRP A 67 9.53 1.80 -5.02
CA TRP A 67 9.30 1.56 -3.60
C TRP A 67 8.86 2.82 -2.86
N VAL A 68 9.49 3.96 -3.17
CA VAL A 68 9.14 5.26 -2.57
C VAL A 68 7.71 5.65 -2.93
N GLN A 69 7.32 5.52 -4.21
CA GLN A 69 5.95 5.80 -4.64
C GLN A 69 4.92 4.89 -3.96
N ALA A 70 5.23 3.61 -3.78
CA ALA A 70 4.36 2.66 -3.09
C ALA A 70 4.21 3.01 -1.59
N ARG A 71 5.31 3.40 -0.92
CA ARG A 71 5.30 3.88 0.46
C ARG A 71 4.46 5.16 0.61
N ASP A 72 4.69 6.13 -0.26
CA ASP A 72 4.00 7.43 -0.19
C ASP A 72 2.50 7.28 -0.52
N PHE A 73 2.15 6.37 -1.42
CA PHE A 73 0.77 5.97 -1.65
C PHE A 73 0.12 5.40 -0.38
N SER A 74 0.83 4.57 0.39
CA SER A 74 0.32 4.01 1.64
C SER A 74 0.02 5.10 2.68
N LYS A 75 0.90 6.09 2.82
CA LYS A 75 0.68 7.28 3.67
C LYS A 75 -0.52 8.10 3.22
N TRP A 76 -0.60 8.39 1.93
CA TRP A 76 -1.76 9.08 1.36
C TRP A 76 -3.05 8.31 1.64
N ARG A 77 -3.05 6.99 1.47
CA ARG A 77 -4.21 6.15 1.75
C ARG A 77 -4.65 6.22 3.21
N THR A 78 -3.70 6.19 4.14
CA THR A 78 -3.97 6.36 5.58
C THR A 78 -4.71 7.66 5.85
N ASN A 79 -4.20 8.76 5.33
CA ASN A 79 -4.79 10.08 5.51
C ASN A 79 -6.22 10.14 4.96
N ARG A 80 -6.46 9.61 3.75
CA ARG A 80 -7.81 9.63 3.15
C ARG A 80 -8.81 8.76 3.91
N VAL A 81 -8.38 7.60 4.41
CA VAL A 81 -9.26 6.71 5.19
C VAL A 81 -9.61 7.33 6.54
N ASN A 82 -8.63 7.86 7.27
CA ASN A 82 -8.87 8.49 8.56
C ASN A 82 -9.68 9.77 8.43
N GLU A 83 -9.41 10.61 7.44
CA GLU A 83 -10.24 11.77 7.14
C GLU A 83 -11.71 11.39 6.92
N LYS A 84 -11.95 10.37 6.11
CA LYS A 84 -13.30 9.88 5.85
C LYS A 84 -13.97 9.37 7.12
N ILE A 85 -13.26 8.60 7.95
CA ILE A 85 -13.81 8.10 9.23
C ILE A 85 -14.19 9.26 10.15
N LEU A 86 -13.33 10.28 10.26
CA LEU A 86 -13.60 11.46 11.09
C LEU A 86 -14.78 12.30 10.58
N LEU A 87 -14.91 12.43 9.25
CA LEU A 87 -16.07 13.09 8.62
C LEU A 87 -17.36 12.29 8.85
N ASP A 88 -17.35 11.00 8.55
CA ASP A 88 -18.52 10.11 8.69
C ASP A 88 -19.01 10.02 10.16
N ARG A 89 -18.11 10.22 11.11
CA ARG A 89 -18.41 10.23 12.56
C ARG A 89 -18.64 11.63 13.13
N GLY A 90 -18.55 12.67 12.32
CA GLY A 90 -18.79 14.05 12.72
C GLY A 90 -17.70 14.70 13.57
N PHE A 91 -16.47 14.14 13.61
CA PHE A 91 -15.31 14.75 14.27
C PHE A 91 -14.68 15.88 13.46
N LEU A 92 -14.89 15.89 12.16
CA LEU A 92 -14.48 16.97 11.26
C LEU A 92 -15.72 17.54 10.57
N ASN A 93 -15.74 18.86 10.44
CA ASN A 93 -16.76 19.56 9.68
C ASN A 93 -16.38 19.56 8.19
N GLU A 94 -17.35 19.17 7.34
CA GLU A 94 -17.15 19.15 5.89
C GLU A 94 -16.84 20.52 5.32
N GLU A 95 -17.42 21.59 5.87
CA GLU A 95 -17.16 22.97 5.47
C GLU A 95 -15.72 23.37 5.78
N ALA A 96 -15.21 23.06 6.98
CA ALA A 96 -13.83 23.34 7.38
C ALA A 96 -12.83 22.57 6.51
N ILE A 97 -13.13 21.31 6.17
CA ILE A 97 -12.30 20.52 5.24
C ILE A 97 -12.28 21.16 3.85
N ASN A 98 -13.43 21.63 3.36
CA ASN A 98 -13.50 22.30 2.07
C ASN A 98 -12.74 23.62 2.04
N GLU A 99 -12.75 24.39 3.13
CA GLU A 99 -11.93 25.58 3.27
C GLU A 99 -10.44 25.26 3.18
N ILE A 100 -9.98 24.25 3.89
CA ILE A 100 -8.60 23.76 3.83
C ILE A 100 -8.23 23.33 2.40
N TYR A 101 -9.15 22.65 1.71
CA TYR A 101 -8.92 22.24 0.34
C TYR A 101 -8.91 23.38 -0.67
N ASN A 102 -9.51 24.50 -0.34
CA ASN A 102 -9.52 25.71 -1.16
C ASN A 102 -8.38 26.67 -0.81
N ASP A 103 -7.79 26.55 0.38
CA ASP A 103 -6.65 27.35 0.80
C ASP A 103 -5.38 26.87 0.08
N SER A 104 -4.81 27.74 -0.75
CA SER A 104 -3.56 27.48 -1.47
C SER A 104 -2.34 27.39 -0.56
N SER A 105 -2.40 27.94 0.66
CA SER A 105 -1.32 27.86 1.66
C SER A 105 -1.26 26.49 2.34
N ASN A 106 -2.38 25.76 2.39
CA ASN A 106 -2.44 24.41 2.97
C ASN A 106 -2.27 23.33 1.89
N ILE A 107 -1.01 23.05 1.58
CA ILE A 107 -0.62 22.21 0.46
C ILE A 107 -1.05 20.74 0.65
N TYR A 108 -1.04 20.23 1.87
CA TYR A 108 -1.15 18.79 2.13
C TYR A 108 -2.57 18.29 2.47
N GLY A 109 -3.55 19.18 2.67
CA GLY A 109 -4.89 18.81 3.09
C GLY A 109 -4.87 18.14 4.47
N PHE A 110 -5.82 17.23 4.73
CA PHE A 110 -5.86 16.48 5.99
C PHE A 110 -4.66 15.54 6.12
N ASN A 111 -4.00 15.59 7.28
CA ASN A 111 -2.90 14.72 7.66
C ASN A 111 -3.18 14.11 9.04
N THR A 112 -3.19 12.78 9.12
CA THR A 112 -3.48 12.03 10.34
C THR A 112 -2.51 12.35 11.47
N LEU A 113 -1.21 12.45 11.17
CA LEU A 113 -0.20 12.75 12.19
C LEU A 113 -0.36 14.17 12.75
N THR A 114 -0.68 15.14 11.89
CA THR A 114 -0.96 16.53 12.31
C THR A 114 -2.21 16.57 13.18
N TYR A 115 -3.26 15.84 12.81
CA TYR A 115 -4.47 15.70 13.62
C TYR A 115 -4.17 15.10 15.00
N LEU A 116 -3.41 14.01 15.06
CA LEU A 116 -3.06 13.35 16.34
C LEU A 116 -2.18 14.21 17.25
N LYS A 117 -1.33 15.08 16.67
CA LYS A 117 -0.48 16.00 17.45
C LYS A 117 -1.28 17.12 18.09
N SER A 118 -2.24 17.68 17.38
CA SER A 118 -2.97 18.89 17.79
C SER A 118 -4.41 18.85 17.28
N PRO A 119 -5.25 17.93 17.76
CA PRO A 119 -6.61 17.78 17.25
C PRO A 119 -7.43 19.06 17.43
N LYS A 120 -7.24 19.77 18.54
CA LYS A 120 -7.98 21.01 18.88
C LYS A 120 -7.64 22.20 18.01
N SER A 121 -6.38 22.36 17.62
CA SER A 121 -5.89 23.48 16.79
C SER A 121 -5.87 23.18 15.30
N THR A 122 -6.02 21.91 14.93
CA THR A 122 -6.03 21.47 13.53
C THR A 122 -7.36 21.90 12.90
N TYR A 123 -7.28 22.39 11.68
CA TYR A 123 -8.48 22.73 10.88
C TYR A 123 -9.38 23.80 11.50
N GLY A 124 -8.78 24.88 11.98
CA GLY A 124 -9.52 26.03 12.53
C GLY A 124 -10.18 25.77 13.88
N GLY A 125 -9.82 24.69 14.55
CA GLY A 125 -10.37 24.34 15.86
C GLY A 125 -11.83 23.84 15.83
N ASN A 126 -12.38 23.59 14.65
CA ASN A 126 -13.76 23.13 14.47
C ASN A 126 -13.92 21.62 14.69
N LEU A 127 -13.37 21.11 15.76
CA LEU A 127 -13.56 19.72 16.20
C LEU A 127 -14.76 19.71 17.14
N THR A 128 -15.97 19.52 16.62
CA THR A 128 -17.17 19.84 17.37
C THR A 128 -17.97 18.66 17.88
N ASN A 129 -17.62 17.42 17.54
CA ASN A 129 -18.49 16.33 18.00
C ASN A 129 -17.71 15.32 18.87
N LEU A 130 -18.13 15.29 20.13
CA LEU A 130 -17.86 14.20 21.06
C LEU A 130 -18.69 12.97 20.64
N ILE A 131 -18.15 11.80 20.87
CA ILE A 131 -18.89 10.55 20.65
C ILE A 131 -19.98 10.48 21.74
N GLU A 132 -21.22 10.74 21.39
CA GLU A 132 -22.33 10.53 22.29
C GLU A 132 -22.36 9.07 22.80
N GLY A 133 -22.21 8.91 24.11
CA GLY A 133 -22.41 7.64 24.80
C GLY A 133 -21.19 6.76 25.03
N THR A 134 -19.99 7.13 24.57
CA THR A 134 -18.80 6.29 24.78
C THR A 134 -17.79 6.91 25.73
N ILE A 135 -17.79 8.20 25.95
CA ILE A 135 -16.81 8.92 26.74
C ILE A 135 -17.50 10.09 27.44
N SER A 136 -17.22 10.28 28.71
CA SER A 136 -17.71 11.39 29.51
C SER A 136 -17.35 12.72 28.83
N ALA A 137 -18.35 13.44 28.36
CA ALA A 137 -18.19 14.77 27.80
C ALA A 137 -17.86 15.73 28.95
N ASP A 138 -16.63 15.78 29.36
CA ASP A 138 -16.11 16.81 30.24
C ASP A 138 -15.77 18.01 29.33
N GLU A 139 -16.52 19.10 29.44
CA GLU A 139 -16.30 20.31 28.65
C GLU A 139 -14.90 20.91 28.85
N GLU A 140 -14.29 20.64 30.02
CA GLU A 140 -12.92 21.08 30.32
C GLU A 140 -11.84 20.21 29.67
N ASN A 141 -12.14 18.91 29.40
CA ASN A 141 -11.23 17.97 28.77
C ASN A 141 -11.94 17.16 27.65
N PRO A 142 -12.21 17.76 26.51
CA PRO A 142 -12.85 17.07 25.42
C PRO A 142 -11.96 15.93 24.89
N GLU A 143 -12.53 14.75 24.76
CA GLU A 143 -11.85 13.61 24.16
C GLU A 143 -11.90 13.69 22.64
N TYR A 144 -10.77 13.41 22.01
CA TYR A 144 -10.60 13.42 20.58
C TYR A 144 -10.43 12.00 20.05
N ALA A 145 -10.79 11.78 18.80
CA ALA A 145 -10.51 10.52 18.15
C ALA A 145 -8.99 10.28 18.12
N SER A 146 -8.54 9.13 18.62
CA SER A 146 -7.16 8.70 18.64
C SER A 146 -7.06 7.25 18.13
N ILE A 147 -5.86 6.74 17.97
CA ILE A 147 -5.65 5.33 17.63
C ILE A 147 -6.15 4.43 18.77
N GLU A 148 -5.98 4.85 20.01
CA GLU A 148 -6.38 4.10 21.21
C GLU A 148 -7.90 3.96 21.34
N THR A 149 -8.66 4.92 20.81
CA THR A 149 -10.13 4.83 20.76
C THR A 149 -10.64 3.78 19.76
N GLY A 150 -9.76 3.21 18.94
CA GLY A 150 -10.12 2.27 17.89
C GLY A 150 -10.87 2.88 16.70
N LEU A 151 -11.03 4.19 16.65
CA LEU A 151 -11.71 4.88 15.56
C LEU A 151 -10.80 5.09 14.35
N LEU A 152 -9.56 5.49 14.59
CA LEU A 152 -8.59 5.71 13.51
C LEU A 152 -7.89 4.41 13.17
N VAL A 153 -7.69 4.20 11.88
CA VAL A 153 -6.88 3.07 11.41
C VAL A 153 -5.39 3.38 11.61
N PRO A 154 -4.59 2.37 11.97
CA PRO A 154 -3.14 2.49 11.96
C PRO A 154 -2.61 2.87 10.57
N GLU A 155 -1.38 3.35 10.50
CA GLU A 155 -0.75 3.69 9.24
C GLU A 155 -0.67 2.47 8.32
N TYR A 156 -1.21 2.61 7.09
CA TYR A 156 -0.96 1.66 6.02
C TYR A 156 0.51 1.73 5.64
N ARG A 157 1.15 0.59 5.56
CA ARG A 157 2.56 0.45 5.18
C ARG A 157 2.78 -0.74 4.26
N LEU A 158 3.92 -0.80 3.64
CA LEU A 158 4.35 -2.02 2.97
C LEU A 158 4.57 -3.12 4.02
N PRO A 159 4.18 -4.36 3.74
CA PRO A 159 4.50 -5.49 4.61
C PRO A 159 6.01 -5.79 4.56
N THR A 160 6.56 -6.37 5.59
CA THR A 160 7.86 -7.03 5.49
C THR A 160 7.74 -8.30 4.64
N GLU A 161 8.85 -8.82 4.14
CA GLU A 161 8.86 -10.08 3.40
C GLU A 161 8.26 -11.24 4.22
N ALA A 162 8.59 -11.30 5.51
CA ALA A 162 8.05 -12.32 6.40
C ALA A 162 6.53 -12.19 6.60
N GLU A 163 6.02 -10.97 6.76
CA GLU A 163 4.57 -10.71 6.84
C GLU A 163 3.87 -11.06 5.52
N TRP A 164 4.49 -10.71 4.39
CA TRP A 164 3.95 -11.02 3.07
C TRP A 164 3.89 -12.54 2.84
N GLU A 165 4.96 -13.28 3.15
CA GLU A 165 4.99 -14.73 3.02
C GLU A 165 3.97 -15.41 3.94
N TYR A 166 3.87 -14.97 5.20
CA TYR A 166 2.85 -15.46 6.11
C TYR A 166 1.43 -15.24 5.57
N ALA A 167 1.18 -14.02 5.07
CA ALA A 167 -0.11 -13.67 4.46
C ALA A 167 -0.40 -14.51 3.20
N ALA A 168 0.61 -14.73 2.36
CA ALA A 168 0.47 -15.51 1.14
C ALA A 168 0.17 -16.99 1.42
N LEU A 169 0.89 -17.60 2.36
CA LEU A 169 0.72 -19.00 2.68
C LEU A 169 -0.61 -19.31 3.38
N GLY A 170 -1.15 -18.35 4.15
CA GLY A 170 -2.43 -18.50 4.81
C GLY A 170 -2.51 -19.80 5.62
N LEU A 171 -1.69 -19.93 6.64
CA LEU A 171 -1.46 -21.20 7.38
C LEU A 171 -2.65 -21.66 8.24
N GLN A 172 -3.86 -21.20 8.00
CA GLN A 172 -5.08 -21.75 8.60
C GLN A 172 -5.46 -23.07 7.93
N GLU A 173 -6.02 -24.00 8.71
CA GLU A 173 -6.50 -25.32 8.24
C GLU A 173 -5.41 -26.28 7.70
N ILE A 174 -4.29 -26.37 8.41
CA ILE A 174 -3.22 -27.32 8.05
C ILE A 174 -3.61 -28.76 8.46
N ARG A 175 -4.73 -29.27 7.99
CA ARG A 175 -5.06 -30.69 8.13
C ARG A 175 -4.31 -31.58 7.13
N GLU A 176 -3.96 -31.06 5.97
CA GLU A 176 -3.28 -31.78 4.90
C GLU A 176 -1.77 -31.49 4.84
N GLY A 177 -1.30 -30.43 5.50
CA GLY A 177 0.11 -30.09 5.58
C GLY A 177 0.72 -30.56 6.91
N ASN A 178 1.75 -31.34 6.82
CA ASN A 178 2.53 -31.72 7.98
C ASN A 178 3.36 -30.52 8.44
N LEU A 179 2.96 -29.86 9.53
CA LEU A 179 3.70 -28.75 10.19
C LEU A 179 5.19 -29.10 10.44
N TYR A 180 5.49 -30.40 10.56
CA TYR A 180 6.83 -30.91 10.83
C TYR A 180 7.70 -31.09 9.57
N ARG A 181 7.13 -31.25 8.41
CA ARG A 181 7.86 -31.67 7.20
C ARG A 181 7.73 -30.76 5.98
N GLY A 182 6.95 -29.73 6.00
CA GLY A 182 6.84 -28.92 4.80
C GLY A 182 6.10 -27.60 4.98
N LYS A 183 6.71 -26.56 4.49
CA LYS A 183 6.00 -25.32 4.19
C LYS A 183 4.96 -25.62 3.11
N LYS A 184 3.77 -25.04 3.24
CA LYS A 184 2.78 -25.01 2.17
C LYS A 184 3.44 -24.41 0.92
N LYS A 185 3.32 -25.07 -0.22
CA LYS A 185 4.04 -24.66 -1.43
C LYS A 185 3.39 -23.47 -2.15
N TYR A 186 2.07 -23.38 -2.08
CA TYR A 186 1.26 -22.38 -2.76
C TYR A 186 0.23 -21.75 -1.80
N PRO A 187 -0.34 -20.59 -2.14
CA PRO A 187 -1.42 -19.99 -1.37
C PRO A 187 -2.70 -20.85 -1.26
N TRP A 188 -2.89 -21.78 -2.18
CA TRP A 188 -4.01 -22.73 -2.19
C TRP A 188 -3.59 -24.11 -1.65
N SER A 189 -4.57 -24.98 -1.43
CA SER A 189 -4.33 -26.37 -1.03
C SER A 189 -3.87 -27.21 -2.21
N GLY A 190 -2.92 -28.12 -1.96
CA GLY A 190 -2.35 -29.01 -2.97
C GLY A 190 -1.00 -28.54 -3.52
N GLU A 191 -0.39 -29.38 -4.34
CA GLU A 191 0.99 -29.20 -4.85
C GLU A 191 1.04 -28.80 -6.34
N TYR A 192 -0.10 -28.56 -6.95
CA TYR A 192 -0.22 -28.29 -8.38
C TYR A 192 -0.62 -26.86 -8.65
N THR A 193 -0.17 -26.31 -9.77
CA THR A 193 -0.53 -24.99 -10.25
C THR A 193 -1.87 -24.94 -10.97
N ARG A 194 -2.47 -26.10 -11.21
CA ARG A 194 -3.77 -26.28 -11.86
C ARG A 194 -4.79 -26.86 -10.91
N SER A 195 -6.03 -26.44 -11.07
CA SER A 195 -7.16 -26.93 -10.27
C SER A 195 -7.39 -28.42 -10.50
N GLN A 196 -7.59 -29.15 -9.41
CA GLN A 196 -8.01 -30.52 -9.39
C GLN A 196 -9.50 -30.73 -9.13
N GLN A 197 -10.22 -29.63 -8.91
CA GLN A 197 -11.65 -29.66 -8.68
C GLN A 197 -12.38 -30.05 -9.98
N LYS A 198 -13.32 -31.00 -9.89
CA LYS A 198 -14.07 -31.50 -11.06
C LYS A 198 -14.69 -30.41 -11.93
N LYS A 199 -15.14 -29.31 -11.32
CA LYS A 199 -15.78 -28.18 -12.01
C LYS A 199 -14.80 -27.38 -12.85
N ASN A 200 -13.57 -27.23 -12.37
CA ASN A 200 -12.54 -26.35 -12.95
C ASN A 200 -11.24 -27.14 -13.16
N LEU A 201 -11.36 -28.40 -13.55
CA LEU A 201 -10.21 -29.31 -13.73
C LEU A 201 -9.29 -28.77 -14.82
N GLY A 202 -8.04 -28.55 -14.45
CA GLY A 202 -7.01 -28.05 -15.37
C GLY A 202 -6.87 -26.55 -15.46
N ASP A 203 -7.81 -25.77 -14.90
CA ASP A 203 -7.71 -24.30 -14.86
C ASP A 203 -6.48 -23.86 -14.06
N GLN A 204 -5.80 -22.83 -14.52
CA GLN A 204 -4.70 -22.20 -13.78
C GLN A 204 -5.20 -21.59 -12.48
N LEU A 205 -4.38 -21.68 -11.43
CA LEU A 205 -4.67 -21.11 -10.11
C LEU A 205 -3.92 -19.77 -9.85
N ALA A 206 -3.07 -19.37 -10.77
CA ALA A 206 -2.38 -18.08 -10.74
C ALA A 206 -1.95 -17.66 -12.16
N ASN A 207 -1.68 -16.38 -12.34
CA ASN A 207 -1.10 -15.83 -13.55
C ASN A 207 0.43 -15.81 -13.42
N PHE A 208 1.13 -16.71 -14.11
CA PHE A 208 2.59 -16.76 -14.09
C PHE A 208 3.11 -17.24 -15.45
N LYS A 209 4.37 -16.95 -15.69
CA LYS A 209 5.06 -17.32 -16.92
C LYS A 209 5.61 -18.74 -16.80
N LEU A 210 5.24 -19.64 -17.69
CA LEU A 210 5.71 -21.03 -17.71
C LEU A 210 7.10 -21.18 -18.34
N GLY A 211 7.51 -20.28 -19.22
CA GLY A 211 8.77 -20.36 -19.92
C GLY A 211 9.15 -19.05 -20.62
N ARG A 212 10.22 -19.09 -21.41
CA ARG A 212 10.62 -17.94 -22.23
C ARG A 212 9.60 -17.69 -23.34
N GLY A 213 8.77 -16.68 -23.18
CA GLY A 213 7.75 -16.30 -24.16
C GLY A 213 6.32 -16.69 -23.80
N ASP A 214 6.09 -17.61 -22.85
CA ASP A 214 4.76 -18.03 -22.45
C ASP A 214 4.30 -17.37 -21.15
N TYR A 215 3.07 -16.90 -21.14
CA TYR A 215 2.36 -16.38 -19.98
C TYR A 215 1.22 -17.33 -19.61
N GLY A 216 1.52 -18.36 -18.82
CA GLY A 216 0.51 -19.18 -18.17
C GLY A 216 -0.21 -20.24 -19.02
N GLY A 217 0.19 -20.50 -20.24
CA GLY A 217 -0.51 -21.44 -21.10
C GLY A 217 0.30 -22.06 -22.21
N ILE A 218 -0.40 -22.62 -23.16
CA ILE A 218 0.16 -23.13 -24.40
C ILE A 218 0.65 -21.96 -25.24
N ALA A 219 1.79 -22.09 -25.90
CA ALA A 219 2.52 -21.06 -26.65
C ALA A 219 1.65 -19.96 -27.24
N GLY A 220 1.79 -18.74 -26.73
CA GLY A 220 1.08 -17.55 -27.22
C GLY A 220 -0.35 -17.34 -26.73
N TRP A 221 -0.87 -18.18 -25.84
CA TRP A 221 -2.20 -18.05 -25.26
C TRP A 221 -2.10 -17.91 -23.75
N SER A 222 -2.67 -16.82 -23.21
CA SER A 222 -2.89 -16.65 -21.79
C SER A 222 -4.19 -17.36 -21.41
N GLU A 223 -4.13 -18.41 -20.59
CA GLU A 223 -5.34 -19.08 -20.09
C GLU A 223 -6.19 -18.17 -19.18
N SER A 224 -5.59 -17.11 -18.64
CA SER A 224 -6.29 -16.12 -17.84
C SER A 224 -7.08 -15.09 -18.65
N GLY A 225 -7.01 -15.14 -19.98
CA GLY A 225 -7.68 -14.19 -20.87
C GLY A 225 -7.05 -12.79 -20.90
N SER A 226 -5.98 -12.55 -20.14
CA SER A 226 -5.20 -11.32 -20.17
C SER A 226 -3.81 -11.58 -20.71
N GLY A 227 -3.32 -10.75 -21.61
CA GLY A 227 -2.03 -10.96 -22.25
C GLY A 227 -0.84 -10.89 -21.29
N ILE A 228 -0.89 -10.07 -20.25
CA ILE A 228 0.25 -9.80 -19.37
C ILE A 228 -0.15 -9.81 -17.90
N THR A 229 -1.15 -9.03 -17.48
CA THR A 229 -1.66 -8.98 -16.11
C THR A 229 -3.13 -9.37 -16.05
N THR A 230 -3.57 -9.84 -14.88
CA THR A 230 -4.97 -10.16 -14.60
C THR A 230 -5.55 -9.24 -13.55
N SER A 231 -6.88 -9.22 -13.45
CA SER A 231 -7.55 -8.59 -12.31
C SER A 231 -7.07 -9.21 -10.99
N SER A 232 -6.94 -8.38 -9.96
CA SER A 232 -6.52 -8.81 -8.62
C SER A 232 -7.41 -9.88 -7.99
N ARG A 233 -8.63 -10.09 -8.50
CA ARG A 233 -9.59 -11.11 -8.06
C ARG A 233 -9.88 -12.19 -9.11
N ALA A 234 -8.98 -12.37 -10.07
CA ALA A 234 -9.17 -13.35 -11.14
C ALA A 234 -9.13 -14.80 -10.64
N TYR A 235 -8.41 -15.05 -9.56
CA TYR A 235 -8.23 -16.38 -8.98
C TYR A 235 -8.83 -16.46 -7.58
N PRO A 236 -9.10 -17.67 -7.06
CA PRO A 236 -9.62 -17.86 -5.71
C PRO A 236 -8.69 -17.24 -4.64
N PRO A 237 -9.26 -16.76 -3.53
CA PRO A 237 -8.46 -16.28 -2.41
C PRO A 237 -7.80 -17.44 -1.65
N ASN A 238 -6.77 -17.12 -0.87
CA ASN A 238 -6.18 -18.06 0.08
C ASN A 238 -7.06 -18.23 1.34
N SER A 239 -6.58 -18.99 2.33
CA SER A 239 -7.32 -19.27 3.57
C SER A 239 -7.58 -18.03 4.44
N PHE A 240 -6.83 -16.94 4.25
CA PHE A 240 -7.08 -15.64 4.90
C PHE A 240 -8.04 -14.73 4.11
N GLY A 241 -8.55 -15.19 2.96
CA GLY A 241 -9.41 -14.39 2.08
C GLY A 241 -8.63 -13.40 1.20
N LEU A 242 -7.31 -13.53 1.10
CA LEU A 242 -6.45 -12.66 0.31
C LEU A 242 -6.34 -13.17 -1.13
N TYR A 243 -6.48 -12.25 -2.08
CA TYR A 243 -6.39 -12.53 -3.51
C TYR A 243 -5.02 -12.14 -4.06
N GLY A 244 -4.63 -12.76 -5.18
CA GLY A 244 -3.45 -12.36 -5.94
C GLY A 244 -2.11 -12.66 -5.26
N MET A 245 -2.09 -13.51 -4.24
CA MET A 245 -0.89 -13.84 -3.46
C MET A 245 0.07 -14.79 -4.19
N ALA A 246 -0.12 -15.01 -5.48
CA ALA A 246 0.79 -15.80 -6.32
C ALA A 246 0.76 -15.26 -7.75
N GLY A 247 1.92 -14.98 -8.31
CA GLY A 247 2.07 -14.52 -9.69
C GLY A 247 1.58 -13.08 -9.92
N ASN A 248 1.11 -12.83 -11.12
CA ASN A 248 0.63 -11.55 -11.65
C ASN A 248 1.73 -10.49 -11.79
N VAL A 249 2.15 -9.85 -10.71
CA VAL A 249 3.26 -8.87 -10.68
C VAL A 249 4.10 -9.06 -9.41
N SER A 250 5.35 -8.62 -9.46
CA SER A 250 6.19 -8.52 -8.26
C SER A 250 5.69 -7.40 -7.37
N GLU A 251 5.71 -7.60 -6.07
CA GLU A 251 5.22 -6.65 -5.08
C GLU A 251 6.35 -6.13 -4.19
N TRP A 252 6.32 -4.84 -3.90
CA TRP A 252 7.28 -4.22 -3.00
C TRP A 252 7.01 -4.61 -1.54
N VAL A 253 8.08 -4.93 -0.82
CA VAL A 253 8.08 -5.15 0.63
C VAL A 253 8.90 -4.07 1.33
N ALA A 254 8.72 -3.93 2.65
CA ALA A 254 9.36 -2.89 3.43
C ALA A 254 10.87 -3.12 3.63
N ASP A 255 11.25 -4.38 3.74
CA ASP A 255 12.63 -4.82 3.98
C ASP A 255 13.38 -5.17 2.69
N VAL A 256 14.67 -5.40 2.83
CA VAL A 256 15.55 -5.74 1.69
C VAL A 256 15.65 -7.26 1.59
N TYR A 257 15.28 -7.80 0.42
CA TYR A 257 15.50 -9.21 0.11
C TYR A 257 17.00 -9.55 0.12
N ARG A 258 17.32 -10.65 0.80
CA ARG A 258 18.67 -11.22 0.80
C ARG A 258 18.57 -12.73 0.62
N PRO A 259 19.36 -13.30 -0.30
CA PRO A 259 19.31 -14.74 -0.58
C PRO A 259 19.87 -15.60 0.57
N ILE A 260 20.76 -15.02 1.39
CA ILE A 260 21.38 -15.67 2.54
C ILE A 260 21.14 -14.79 3.76
N ILE A 261 20.24 -15.22 4.63
CA ILE A 261 19.90 -14.55 5.87
C ILE A 261 19.82 -15.58 6.99
N ASP A 262 20.18 -15.16 8.20
CA ASP A 262 19.89 -15.91 9.42
C ASP A 262 18.42 -15.73 9.80
N GLU A 263 17.82 -16.78 10.33
CA GLU A 263 16.50 -16.73 10.94
C GLU A 263 16.57 -16.13 12.37
N ASP A 264 17.74 -16.19 12.98
CA ASP A 264 18.01 -15.60 14.29
C ASP A 264 18.65 -14.22 14.17
N ALA A 265 18.15 -13.26 14.95
CA ALA A 265 18.74 -11.93 15.03
C ALA A 265 20.12 -12.00 15.71
N ASN A 266 21.16 -11.54 15.00
CA ASN A 266 22.50 -11.39 15.54
C ASN A 266 23.20 -10.14 14.97
N ASP A 267 24.25 -9.68 15.64
CA ASP A 267 24.96 -8.44 15.25
C ASP A 267 25.85 -8.59 14.02
N PHE A 268 26.12 -9.81 13.57
CA PHE A 268 27.06 -10.10 12.49
C PHE A 268 26.38 -10.40 11.15
N ASN A 269 25.17 -10.90 11.18
CA ASN A 269 24.41 -11.29 10.00
C ASN A 269 23.09 -10.53 9.90
N TYR A 270 22.66 -10.31 8.67
CA TYR A 270 21.34 -9.75 8.42
C TYR A 270 20.28 -10.84 8.66
N PHE A 271 19.28 -10.52 9.43
CA PHE A 271 18.14 -11.39 9.66
C PHE A 271 16.93 -10.95 8.82
N ARG A 272 15.99 -11.85 8.66
CA ARG A 272 14.76 -11.61 7.91
C ARG A 272 13.91 -10.53 8.59
N GLY A 273 13.40 -9.58 7.78
CA GLY A 273 12.64 -8.44 8.31
C GLY A 273 13.50 -7.25 8.75
N ASN A 274 14.81 -7.29 8.51
CA ASN A 274 15.68 -6.16 8.80
C ASN A 274 15.37 -4.98 7.86
N ILE A 275 14.87 -3.90 8.44
CA ILE A 275 14.60 -2.64 7.74
C ILE A 275 15.77 -1.71 7.98
N TYR A 276 16.42 -1.27 6.91
CA TYR A 276 17.53 -0.33 7.02
C TYR A 276 17.03 1.04 7.39
N SER A 277 17.61 1.60 8.44
CA SER A 277 17.47 2.99 8.82
C SER A 277 18.77 3.75 8.55
N LYS A 278 18.65 4.99 8.10
CA LYS A 278 19.80 5.89 7.95
C LYS A 278 19.83 6.80 9.18
N PRO A 279 20.97 6.93 9.88
CA PRO A 279 21.07 7.89 10.96
C PRO A 279 20.84 9.31 10.43
N LEU A 280 20.06 10.10 11.16
CA LEU A 280 19.89 11.51 10.87
C LEU A 280 21.18 12.23 11.33
N ILE A 281 21.82 12.89 10.39
CA ILE A 281 23.05 13.65 10.66
C ILE A 281 22.65 15.13 10.73
N SER A 282 22.96 15.78 11.85
CA SER A 282 22.77 17.20 12.05
C SER A 282 23.73 18.02 11.18
N GLU A 283 23.48 19.32 10.99
CA GLU A 283 24.35 20.22 10.18
C GLU A 283 25.80 20.28 10.69
N ASP A 284 26.01 20.02 11.98
CA ASP A 284 27.31 19.94 12.62
C ASP A 284 28.04 18.59 12.41
N GLY A 285 27.44 17.66 11.67
CA GLY A 285 27.99 16.34 11.39
C GLY A 285 27.78 15.30 12.52
N SER A 286 27.11 15.67 13.60
CA SER A 286 26.79 14.75 14.70
C SER A 286 25.57 13.86 14.37
N VAL A 287 25.55 12.63 14.87
CA VAL A 287 24.40 11.74 14.74
C VAL A 287 23.35 12.17 15.75
N THR A 288 22.17 12.54 15.26
CA THR A 288 21.05 12.92 16.11
C THR A 288 20.44 11.68 16.75
N THR A 289 20.44 11.63 18.07
CA THR A 289 19.74 10.60 18.83
C THR A 289 18.27 10.96 18.98
N ILE A 290 17.38 9.99 18.79
CA ILE A 290 15.95 10.18 18.96
C ILE A 290 15.63 10.28 20.45
N ASN A 291 15.25 11.46 20.92
CA ASN A 291 14.75 11.72 22.27
C ASN A 291 13.23 11.91 22.22
N LYS A 292 12.54 11.80 23.35
CA LYS A 292 11.11 12.07 23.44
C LYS A 292 10.71 13.47 22.96
N GLU A 293 11.64 14.42 23.03
CA GLU A 293 11.42 15.80 22.64
C GLU A 293 11.56 16.02 21.12
N ASN A 294 12.53 15.38 20.46
CA ASN A 294 12.74 15.50 19.02
C ASN A 294 12.04 14.42 18.18
N PHE A 295 11.45 13.40 18.84
CA PHE A 295 10.64 12.36 18.18
C PHE A 295 9.48 12.98 17.37
N LYS A 296 8.91 14.07 17.84
CA LYS A 296 7.80 14.76 17.17
C LYS A 296 8.22 15.53 15.91
N GLU A 297 9.47 15.99 15.84
CA GLU A 297 9.99 16.80 14.71
C GLU A 297 10.43 15.95 13.53
N GLN A 298 10.77 14.67 13.75
CA GLN A 298 11.29 13.78 12.72
C GLN A 298 10.22 13.13 11.85
N PHE A 299 8.95 13.31 12.16
CA PHE A 299 7.80 12.78 11.42
C PHE A 299 6.98 13.85 10.69
N THR A 300 7.54 15.05 10.53
CA THR A 300 6.93 16.12 9.71
C THR A 300 7.30 16.00 8.26
#